data_ff28c90264789589cec90f439e412486
#
_entry.id   ff28c90264789589cec90f439e412486
#
_cell.length_a   1.000
_cell.length_b   1.000
_cell.length_c   1.000
_cell.angle_alpha   90.00
_cell.angle_beta   90.00
_cell.angle_gamma   90.00
#
_symmetry.space_group_name_H-M   'P 1'
#
loop_
_entity.id
_entity.type
_entity.pdbx_description
1 polymer ?
#
loop_
_entity_poly.entity_id
_entity_poly.type
_entity_poly.pdbx_seq_one_letter_code
_entity_poly.pdbx_strand_id
1 'polypeptide(L)'
;MKRVLFVGHFSEQTKQMQKELAQFVKIQLCSDNVTIAESMLSIYEPDLVLVNVEGFTDSHLEFFQVLAEKYAGVPVVLIGSQDAYHHYAMYDMAEQISYVDPQNMTEQALLEAMMARIDIDAEILPDGTIISRDERKMVMVVDDSPMMLRSMKQMLEERYQVMLATSGEQALAMMDKRKPDLVVLDYEMPECDGRETLEMIRAKEQIKDIPVVFLTGHGDAEHIRSVLDLNPSAYFLKPPKADKILEVLGQLL
;
A
#
# COMPACT_ATOMS: atom_id res chain seq x y z
N MET A 1 -2.51 8.01 0.16
CA MET A 1 -1.83 7.40 1.34
C MET A 1 -1.59 8.51 2.35
N LYS A 2 -2.02 8.33 3.60
CA LYS A 2 -1.90 9.32 4.68
C LYS A 2 -0.44 9.51 5.10
N ARG A 3 -0.10 10.76 5.45
CA ARG A 3 1.25 11.15 5.90
C ARG A 3 1.32 11.16 7.42
N VAL A 4 2.25 10.40 7.99
CA VAL A 4 2.47 10.31 9.43
C VAL A 4 3.87 10.85 9.75
N LEU A 5 3.96 11.85 10.62
CA LEU A 5 5.24 12.30 11.16
C LEU A 5 5.49 11.55 12.47
N PHE A 6 6.57 10.77 12.51
CA PHE A 6 6.96 10.04 13.70
C PHE A 6 8.13 10.75 14.40
N VAL A 7 7.86 11.31 15.57
CA VAL A 7 8.80 12.11 16.37
C VAL A 7 9.25 11.30 17.59
N GLY A 8 10.54 11.34 17.91
CA GLY A 8 11.08 10.76 19.14
C GLY A 8 12.26 9.83 18.94
N HIS A 9 12.45 8.93 19.89
CA HIS A 9 13.53 7.95 19.87
C HIS A 9 13.14 6.71 19.04
N PHE A 10 14.11 6.17 18.27
CA PHE A 10 13.87 5.04 17.35
C PHE A 10 14.68 3.82 17.76
N SER A 11 14.03 2.83 18.35
CA SER A 11 14.56 1.49 18.55
C SER A 11 14.54 0.66 17.27
N GLU A 12 15.19 -0.49 17.25
CA GLU A 12 15.07 -1.43 16.12
C GLU A 12 13.63 -1.93 15.93
N GLN A 13 12.87 -2.06 17.03
CA GLN A 13 11.45 -2.42 16.98
C GLN A 13 10.62 -1.35 16.26
N THR A 14 10.82 -0.06 16.59
CA THR A 14 10.08 1.03 15.91
C THR A 14 10.43 1.15 14.43
N LYS A 15 11.69 0.87 14.05
CA LYS A 15 12.11 0.84 12.64
C LYS A 15 11.48 -0.34 11.89
N GLN A 16 11.35 -1.50 12.53
CA GLN A 16 10.69 -2.64 11.94
C GLN A 16 9.20 -2.35 11.71
N MET A 17 8.50 -1.83 12.73
CA MET A 17 7.10 -1.42 12.61
C MET A 17 6.88 -0.37 11.52
N GLN A 18 7.80 0.61 11.37
CA GLN A 18 7.75 1.56 10.26
C GLN A 18 7.75 0.86 8.89
N LYS A 19 8.60 -0.15 8.70
CA LYS A 19 8.66 -0.89 7.43
C LYS A 19 7.37 -1.65 7.15
N GLU A 20 6.80 -2.27 8.17
CA GLU A 20 5.56 -3.04 8.07
C GLU A 20 4.35 -2.13 7.79
N LEU A 21 4.28 -0.98 8.46
CA LEU A 21 3.22 0.01 8.25
C LEU A 21 3.38 0.85 6.96
N ALA A 22 4.56 0.85 6.32
CA ALA A 22 4.83 1.63 5.11
C ALA A 22 3.96 1.25 3.90
N GLN A 23 3.29 0.11 3.93
CA GLN A 23 2.32 -0.28 2.92
C GLN A 23 0.97 0.44 3.07
N PHE A 24 0.64 0.97 4.26
CA PHE A 24 -0.64 1.62 4.57
C PHE A 24 -0.50 3.14 4.71
N VAL A 25 0.62 3.61 5.24
CA VAL A 25 0.87 5.03 5.53
C VAL A 25 2.27 5.45 5.13
N LYS A 26 2.43 6.72 4.76
CA LYS A 26 3.76 7.29 4.48
C LYS A 26 4.33 7.86 5.77
N ILE A 27 5.31 7.17 6.37
CA ILE A 27 5.92 7.57 7.64
C ILE A 27 7.24 8.31 7.40
N GLN A 28 7.33 9.54 7.91
CA GLN A 28 8.55 10.32 7.98
C GLN A 28 9.07 10.32 9.43
N LEU A 29 10.29 9.85 9.64
CA LEU A 29 10.95 9.88 10.94
C LEU A 29 11.55 11.26 11.23
N CYS A 30 11.41 11.72 12.47
CA CYS A 30 11.96 12.97 12.97
C CYS A 30 12.52 12.77 14.39
N SER A 31 13.69 13.32 14.67
CA SER A 31 14.25 13.29 16.01
C SER A 31 13.36 14.02 17.03
N ASP A 32 13.62 13.80 18.31
CA ASP A 32 12.97 14.45 19.44
C ASP A 32 13.37 15.93 19.64
N ASN A 33 14.25 16.47 18.80
CA ASN A 33 14.59 17.89 18.84
C ASN A 33 13.39 18.75 18.48
N VAL A 34 12.92 19.57 19.41
CA VAL A 34 11.71 20.39 19.29
C VAL A 34 11.74 21.30 18.05
N THR A 35 12.84 22.02 17.81
CA THR A 35 12.98 22.93 16.66
C THR A 35 12.90 22.19 15.32
N ILE A 36 13.52 20.99 15.25
CA ILE A 36 13.45 20.16 14.03
C ILE A 36 12.04 19.63 13.86
N ALA A 37 11.40 19.16 14.92
CA ALA A 37 10.03 18.63 14.88
C ALA A 37 9.01 19.69 14.44
N GLU A 38 9.11 20.93 14.94
CA GLU A 38 8.28 22.06 14.49
C GLU A 38 8.49 22.38 13.00
N SER A 39 9.74 22.42 12.56
CA SER A 39 10.04 22.65 11.14
C SER A 39 9.46 21.55 10.26
N MET A 40 9.54 20.28 10.71
CA MET A 40 8.98 19.15 10.00
C MET A 40 7.45 19.18 9.94
N LEU A 41 6.76 19.62 10.99
CA LEU A 41 5.30 19.81 10.96
C LEU A 41 4.89 20.76 9.82
N SER A 42 5.60 21.86 9.67
CA SER A 42 5.31 22.88 8.64
C SER A 42 5.63 22.40 7.21
N ILE A 43 6.73 21.65 7.03
CA ILE A 43 7.20 21.22 5.70
C ILE A 43 6.47 19.96 5.23
N TYR A 44 6.28 19.00 6.14
CA TYR A 44 5.69 17.70 5.80
C TYR A 44 4.17 17.71 5.78
N GLU A 45 3.55 18.63 6.56
CA GLU A 45 2.09 18.76 6.70
C GLU A 45 1.44 17.38 6.96
N PRO A 46 1.71 16.74 8.11
CA PRO A 46 1.22 15.39 8.38
C PRO A 46 -0.29 15.36 8.62
N ASP A 47 -0.93 14.24 8.24
CA ASP A 47 -2.32 13.92 8.60
C ASP A 47 -2.42 13.43 10.06
N LEU A 48 -1.32 12.94 10.65
CA LEU A 48 -1.21 12.46 12.03
C LEU A 48 0.24 12.58 12.52
N VAL A 49 0.40 12.92 13.79
CA VAL A 49 1.71 12.90 14.47
C VAL A 49 1.76 11.72 15.43
N LEU A 50 2.76 10.86 15.27
CA LEU A 50 3.09 9.77 16.17
C LEU A 50 4.28 10.22 17.03
N VAL A 51 4.16 10.15 18.35
CA VAL A 51 5.20 10.65 19.26
C VAL A 51 5.63 9.56 20.23
N ASN A 52 6.88 9.10 20.12
CA ASN A 52 7.47 8.24 21.14
C ASN A 52 8.12 9.10 22.21
N VAL A 53 7.52 9.13 23.40
CA VAL A 53 7.97 9.96 24.53
C VAL A 53 9.02 9.30 25.41
N GLU A 54 9.55 8.15 25.02
CA GLU A 54 10.66 7.52 25.73
C GLU A 54 11.88 8.47 25.76
N GLY A 55 12.36 8.79 26.96
CA GLY A 55 13.46 9.74 27.15
C GLY A 55 13.06 11.21 27.09
N PHE A 56 11.79 11.54 26.88
CA PHE A 56 11.32 12.93 26.94
C PHE A 56 11.41 13.48 28.35
N THR A 57 11.61 14.79 28.44
CA THR A 57 11.70 15.58 29.67
C THR A 57 10.76 16.79 29.55
N ASP A 58 10.68 17.60 30.61
CA ASP A 58 9.85 18.82 30.61
C ASP A 58 10.24 19.82 29.51
N SER A 59 11.46 19.77 28.98
CA SER A 59 11.85 20.60 27.84
C SER A 59 11.09 20.26 26.54
N HIS A 60 10.46 19.08 26.46
CA HIS A 60 9.65 18.68 25.31
C HIS A 60 8.18 19.14 25.41
N LEU A 61 7.76 19.70 26.56
CA LEU A 61 6.42 20.26 26.72
C LEU A 61 6.12 21.37 25.70
N GLU A 62 7.13 22.14 25.31
CA GLU A 62 7.02 23.17 24.28
C GLU A 62 6.52 22.59 22.94
N PHE A 63 6.97 21.39 22.57
CA PHE A 63 6.50 20.71 21.35
C PHE A 63 4.99 20.40 21.42
N PHE A 64 4.51 19.91 22.56
CA PHE A 64 3.07 19.64 22.74
C PHE A 64 2.25 20.93 22.79
N GLN A 65 2.80 22.01 23.34
CA GLN A 65 2.17 23.33 23.28
C GLN A 65 2.02 23.82 21.84
N VAL A 66 3.04 23.67 21.01
CA VAL A 66 2.96 23.99 19.56
C VAL A 66 1.91 23.14 18.86
N LEU A 67 1.83 21.84 19.15
CA LEU A 67 0.80 20.96 18.60
C LEU A 67 -0.61 21.43 18.98
N ALA A 68 -0.83 21.80 20.25
CA ALA A 68 -2.11 22.28 20.73
C ALA A 68 -2.52 23.63 20.12
N GLU A 69 -1.60 24.59 20.03
CA GLU A 69 -1.89 25.96 19.59
C GLU A 69 -1.94 26.12 18.07
N LYS A 70 -0.96 25.52 17.36
CA LYS A 70 -0.80 25.75 15.91
C LYS A 70 -1.33 24.60 15.05
N TYR A 71 -1.43 23.39 15.61
CA TYR A 71 -1.81 22.16 14.89
C TYR A 71 -2.96 21.40 15.56
N ALA A 72 -3.88 22.14 16.22
CA ALA A 72 -5.02 21.55 16.96
C ALA A 72 -5.89 20.59 16.13
N GLY A 73 -5.90 20.73 14.80
CA GLY A 73 -6.63 19.83 13.89
C GLY A 73 -5.88 18.55 13.49
N VAL A 74 -4.59 18.41 13.88
CA VAL A 74 -3.78 17.25 13.54
C VAL A 74 -3.79 16.27 14.73
N PRO A 75 -4.36 15.07 14.58
CA PRO A 75 -4.40 14.10 15.68
C PRO A 75 -3.01 13.61 16.06
N VAL A 76 -2.86 13.28 17.34
CA VAL A 76 -1.61 12.81 17.93
C VAL A 76 -1.81 11.42 18.53
N VAL A 77 -0.95 10.47 18.21
CA VAL A 77 -0.85 9.18 18.89
C VAL A 77 0.46 9.14 19.65
N LEU A 78 0.37 9.04 20.97
CA LEU A 78 1.52 9.01 21.86
C LEU A 78 1.90 7.56 22.16
N ILE A 79 3.16 7.20 21.98
CA ILE A 79 3.74 5.95 22.48
C ILE A 79 4.35 6.26 23.84
N GLY A 80 3.69 5.79 24.91
CA GLY A 80 4.08 6.08 26.28
C GLY A 80 3.12 5.48 27.30
N SER A 81 3.51 5.55 28.58
CA SER A 81 2.65 5.09 29.67
C SER A 81 1.42 6.00 29.86
N GLN A 82 0.46 5.53 30.64
CA GLN A 82 -0.70 6.33 31.03
C GLN A 82 -0.27 7.61 31.78
N ASP A 83 0.77 7.54 32.59
CA ASP A 83 1.29 8.72 33.30
C ASP A 83 1.88 9.74 32.31
N ALA A 84 2.62 9.28 31.29
CA ALA A 84 3.12 10.15 30.24
C ALA A 84 1.97 10.79 29.45
N TYR A 85 0.90 10.02 29.13
CA TYR A 85 -0.30 10.57 28.51
C TYR A 85 -0.88 11.71 29.36
N HIS A 86 -1.12 11.50 30.65
CA HIS A 86 -1.65 12.54 31.53
C HIS A 86 -0.73 13.75 31.64
N HIS A 87 0.59 13.55 31.61
CA HIS A 87 1.57 14.63 31.68
C HIS A 87 1.52 15.54 30.43
N TYR A 88 1.48 14.94 29.23
CA TYR A 88 1.51 15.68 27.96
C TYR A 88 0.13 16.14 27.48
N ALA A 89 -0.98 15.54 27.93
CA ALA A 89 -2.34 15.97 27.60
C ALA A 89 -2.82 17.21 28.39
N MET A 90 -1.97 17.81 29.23
CA MET A 90 -2.32 18.98 30.07
C MET A 90 -2.73 20.23 29.30
N TYR A 91 -2.36 20.30 28.02
CA TYR A 91 -2.57 21.49 27.18
C TYR A 91 -3.92 21.50 26.44
N ASP A 92 -4.98 20.94 27.03
CA ASP A 92 -6.32 20.81 26.40
C ASP A 92 -6.33 19.98 25.11
N MET A 93 -5.44 19.00 25.05
CA MET A 93 -5.32 18.08 23.90
C MET A 93 -6.14 16.79 24.07
N ALA A 94 -7.01 16.69 25.07
CA ALA A 94 -7.69 15.42 25.41
C ALA A 94 -8.45 14.81 24.22
N GLU A 95 -9.02 15.64 23.34
CA GLU A 95 -9.69 15.17 22.12
C GLU A 95 -8.71 14.92 20.94
N GLN A 96 -7.56 15.57 20.95
CA GLN A 96 -6.55 15.50 19.89
C GLN A 96 -5.61 14.30 20.09
N ILE A 97 -5.30 13.94 21.36
CA ILE A 97 -4.29 12.95 21.70
C ILE A 97 -4.89 11.61 22.16
N SER A 98 -4.30 10.52 21.72
CA SER A 98 -4.50 9.17 22.26
C SER A 98 -3.15 8.53 22.55
N TYR A 99 -3.12 7.39 23.25
CA TYR A 99 -1.86 6.74 23.56
C TYR A 99 -1.89 5.23 23.31
N VAL A 100 -0.70 4.68 23.07
CA VAL A 100 -0.41 3.24 23.01
C VAL A 100 0.67 2.95 24.05
N ASP A 101 0.40 1.98 24.94
CA ASP A 101 1.37 1.56 25.95
C ASP A 101 2.52 0.78 25.30
N PRO A 102 3.80 1.16 25.55
CA PRO A 102 4.95 0.48 24.99
C PRO A 102 5.00 -1.03 25.30
N GLN A 103 4.44 -1.46 26.45
CA GLN A 103 4.40 -2.87 26.83
C GLN A 103 3.45 -3.69 25.93
N ASN A 104 2.44 -3.06 25.35
CA ASN A 104 1.46 -3.67 24.47
C ASN A 104 1.63 -3.21 23.00
N MET A 105 2.76 -2.57 22.69
CA MET A 105 3.01 -2.02 21.36
C MET A 105 3.25 -3.13 20.35
N THR A 106 2.22 -3.40 19.54
CA THR A 106 2.27 -4.25 18.36
C THR A 106 1.97 -3.39 17.12
N GLU A 107 2.30 -3.90 15.95
CA GLU A 107 1.91 -3.28 14.67
C GLU A 107 0.40 -3.03 14.61
N GLN A 108 -0.38 -4.04 15.01
CA GLN A 108 -1.84 -3.96 15.05
C GLN A 108 -2.33 -2.85 16.00
N ALA A 109 -1.84 -2.82 17.26
CA ALA A 109 -2.26 -1.83 18.25
C ALA A 109 -1.94 -0.39 17.79
N LEU A 110 -0.77 -0.20 17.15
CA LEU A 110 -0.38 1.09 16.63
C LEU A 110 -1.25 1.51 15.43
N LEU A 111 -1.54 0.58 14.52
CA LEU A 111 -2.42 0.83 13.39
C LEU A 111 -3.85 1.12 13.85
N GLU A 112 -4.40 0.37 14.81
CA GLU A 112 -5.72 0.61 15.40
C GLU A 112 -5.82 2.02 16.00
N ALA A 113 -4.79 2.43 16.77
CA ALA A 113 -4.74 3.76 17.36
C ALA A 113 -4.70 4.89 16.30
N MET A 114 -3.98 4.68 15.19
CA MET A 114 -3.96 5.63 14.07
C MET A 114 -5.28 5.63 13.31
N MET A 115 -5.88 4.46 13.03
CA MET A 115 -7.17 4.32 12.32
C MET A 115 -8.33 4.94 13.10
N ALA A 116 -8.26 4.94 14.43
CA ALA A 116 -9.24 5.62 15.28
C ALA A 116 -9.23 7.16 15.10
N ARG A 117 -8.18 7.71 14.47
CA ARG A 117 -7.94 9.14 14.34
C ARG A 117 -7.98 9.66 12.90
N ILE A 118 -7.52 8.86 11.96
CA ILE A 118 -7.51 9.19 10.54
C ILE A 118 -7.98 7.99 9.72
N ASP A 119 -8.57 8.26 8.58
CA ASP A 119 -8.97 7.23 7.64
C ASP A 119 -7.74 6.66 6.93
N ILE A 120 -7.32 5.47 7.35
CA ILE A 120 -6.23 4.69 6.75
C ILE A 120 -6.88 3.58 5.94
N ASP A 121 -6.36 3.37 4.74
CA ASP A 121 -6.82 2.33 3.83
C ASP A 121 -6.29 0.94 4.26
N ALA A 122 -6.75 0.50 5.43
CA ALA A 122 -6.39 -0.77 6.03
C ALA A 122 -7.60 -1.40 6.76
N GLU A 123 -7.60 -2.71 6.86
CA GLU A 123 -8.54 -3.49 7.65
C GLU A 123 -7.77 -4.51 8.47
N ILE A 124 -8.16 -4.67 9.73
CA ILE A 124 -7.59 -5.66 10.64
C ILE A 124 -8.59 -6.81 10.76
N LEU A 125 -8.19 -7.99 10.29
CA LEU A 125 -9.01 -9.18 10.35
C LEU A 125 -9.07 -9.76 11.78
N PRO A 126 -10.07 -10.63 12.10
CA PRO A 126 -10.21 -11.22 13.45
C PRO A 126 -9.01 -12.04 13.93
N ASP A 127 -8.16 -12.51 13.02
CA ASP A 127 -6.91 -13.24 13.34
C ASP A 127 -5.70 -12.31 13.55
N GLY A 128 -5.90 -10.99 13.47
CA GLY A 128 -4.86 -9.97 13.59
C GLY A 128 -4.14 -9.64 12.29
N THR A 129 -4.48 -10.29 11.18
CA THR A 129 -3.90 -9.99 9.87
C THR A 129 -4.34 -8.60 9.40
N ILE A 130 -3.39 -7.78 8.95
CA ILE A 130 -3.66 -6.45 8.42
C ILE A 130 -3.66 -6.52 6.88
N ILE A 131 -4.76 -6.04 6.28
CA ILE A 131 -4.92 -5.97 4.82
C ILE A 131 -5.25 -4.55 4.38
N SER A 132 -4.95 -4.21 3.13
CA SER A 132 -5.39 -2.94 2.54
C SER A 132 -6.88 -3.01 2.20
N ARG A 133 -7.63 -1.96 2.54
CA ARG A 133 -9.01 -1.74 2.11
C ARG A 133 -9.09 -0.98 0.78
N ASP A 134 -7.97 -0.83 0.07
CA ASP A 134 -7.97 -0.17 -1.24
C ASP A 134 -9.02 -0.84 -2.16
N GLU A 135 -10.13 -0.14 -2.41
CA GLU A 135 -11.25 -0.63 -3.24
C GLU A 135 -10.94 -0.60 -4.74
N ARG A 136 -9.76 -0.08 -5.13
CA ARG A 136 -9.36 -0.10 -6.52
C ARG A 136 -9.27 -1.53 -7.02
N LYS A 137 -9.78 -1.72 -8.23
CA LYS A 137 -9.68 -2.99 -8.93
C LYS A 137 -8.23 -3.46 -9.06
N MET A 138 -8.02 -4.76 -8.91
CA MET A 138 -6.70 -5.36 -8.92
C MET A 138 -6.36 -5.89 -10.31
N VAL A 139 -5.30 -5.38 -10.89
CA VAL A 139 -4.77 -5.83 -12.18
C VAL A 139 -3.45 -6.59 -11.94
N MET A 140 -3.40 -7.83 -12.40
CA MET A 140 -2.17 -8.61 -12.43
C MET A 140 -1.48 -8.41 -13.77
N VAL A 141 -0.18 -8.10 -13.76
CA VAL A 141 0.67 -8.04 -14.96
C VAL A 141 1.66 -9.19 -14.91
N VAL A 142 1.68 -9.98 -15.97
CA VAL A 142 2.56 -11.16 -16.12
C VAL A 142 3.44 -10.94 -17.34
N ASP A 143 4.75 -10.82 -17.13
CA ASP A 143 5.74 -10.57 -18.20
C ASP A 143 7.14 -10.93 -17.67
N ASP A 144 7.94 -11.65 -18.43
CA ASP A 144 9.28 -12.07 -18.01
C ASP A 144 10.29 -10.91 -17.99
N SER A 145 9.96 -9.77 -18.61
CA SER A 145 10.79 -8.56 -18.63
C SER A 145 10.56 -7.66 -17.41
N PRO A 146 11.54 -7.53 -16.49
CA PRO A 146 11.42 -6.60 -15.36
C PRO A 146 11.21 -5.14 -15.77
N MET A 147 11.67 -4.76 -16.96
CA MET A 147 11.48 -3.41 -17.50
C MET A 147 10.01 -3.20 -17.88
N MET A 148 9.38 -4.18 -18.53
CA MET A 148 7.97 -4.11 -18.90
C MET A 148 7.08 -4.10 -17.66
N LEU A 149 7.35 -4.96 -16.68
CA LEU A 149 6.63 -4.95 -15.40
C LEU A 149 6.67 -3.60 -14.69
N ARG A 150 7.84 -2.94 -14.65
CA ARG A 150 7.97 -1.60 -14.05
C ARG A 150 7.19 -0.54 -14.84
N SER A 151 7.28 -0.58 -16.16
CA SER A 151 6.56 0.35 -17.03
C SER A 151 5.05 0.20 -16.88
N MET A 152 4.55 -1.03 -16.88
CA MET A 152 3.13 -1.32 -16.68
C MET A 152 2.66 -0.91 -15.29
N LYS A 153 3.44 -1.20 -14.24
CA LYS A 153 3.13 -0.74 -12.89
C LYS A 153 2.96 0.77 -12.84
N GLN A 154 3.95 1.54 -13.31
CA GLN A 154 3.91 3.00 -13.33
C GLN A 154 2.69 3.54 -14.09
N MET A 155 2.27 2.87 -15.16
CA MET A 155 1.13 3.24 -15.98
C MET A 155 -0.21 2.99 -15.29
N LEU A 156 -0.30 1.94 -14.47
CA LEU A 156 -1.55 1.44 -13.90
C LEU A 156 -1.78 1.84 -12.44
N GLU A 157 -0.72 2.07 -11.65
CA GLU A 157 -0.79 2.21 -10.18
C GLU A 157 -1.58 3.42 -9.68
N GLU A 158 -1.85 4.42 -10.51
CA GLU A 158 -2.73 5.53 -10.13
C GLU A 158 -4.21 5.13 -10.06
N ARG A 159 -4.64 4.14 -10.85
CA ARG A 159 -6.04 3.73 -10.98
C ARG A 159 -6.34 2.36 -10.42
N TYR A 160 -5.35 1.49 -10.38
CA TYR A 160 -5.50 0.08 -10.03
C TYR A 160 -4.50 -0.35 -8.97
N GLN A 161 -4.85 -1.36 -8.17
CA GLN A 161 -3.85 -2.15 -7.46
C GLN A 161 -3.12 -3.03 -8.47
N VAL A 162 -1.79 -3.06 -8.44
CA VAL A 162 -1.00 -3.78 -9.44
C VAL A 162 -0.22 -4.93 -8.80
N MET A 163 -0.51 -6.15 -9.22
CA MET A 163 0.28 -7.34 -8.92
C MET A 163 1.22 -7.64 -10.09
N LEU A 164 2.45 -8.05 -9.80
CA LEU A 164 3.46 -8.36 -10.80
C LEU A 164 3.93 -9.80 -10.68
N ALA A 165 3.95 -10.52 -11.79
CA ALA A 165 4.50 -11.87 -11.89
C ALA A 165 5.46 -11.96 -13.08
N THR A 166 6.56 -12.71 -12.91
CA THR A 166 7.58 -12.89 -13.95
C THR A 166 7.41 -14.17 -14.76
N SER A 167 6.38 -14.99 -14.42
CA SER A 167 6.05 -16.22 -15.15
C SER A 167 4.58 -16.60 -14.92
N GLY A 168 4.05 -17.46 -15.78
CA GLY A 168 2.72 -18.05 -15.63
C GLY A 168 2.54 -18.83 -14.32
N GLU A 169 3.54 -19.61 -13.92
CA GLU A 169 3.51 -20.37 -12.67
C GLU A 169 3.45 -19.46 -11.44
N GLN A 170 4.26 -18.40 -11.42
CA GLN A 170 4.23 -17.41 -10.35
C GLN A 170 2.87 -16.71 -10.29
N ALA A 171 2.31 -16.34 -11.44
CA ALA A 171 0.99 -15.73 -11.54
C ALA A 171 -0.08 -16.62 -10.91
N LEU A 172 -0.13 -17.90 -11.25
CA LEU A 172 -1.09 -18.86 -10.69
C LEU A 172 -0.93 -19.04 -9.18
N ALA A 173 0.30 -19.14 -8.68
CA ALA A 173 0.58 -19.24 -7.25
C ALA A 173 0.17 -18.00 -6.47
N MET A 174 0.24 -16.80 -7.10
CA MET A 174 -0.23 -15.55 -6.51
C MET A 174 -1.77 -15.47 -6.55
N MET A 175 -2.41 -15.90 -7.65
CA MET A 175 -3.88 -15.94 -7.78
C MET A 175 -4.54 -16.88 -6.77
N ASP A 176 -3.87 -17.97 -6.39
CA ASP A 176 -4.36 -18.89 -5.36
C ASP A 176 -4.44 -18.22 -3.97
N LYS A 177 -3.64 -17.18 -3.73
CA LYS A 177 -3.64 -16.39 -2.49
C LYS A 177 -4.55 -15.17 -2.58
N ARG A 178 -4.53 -14.49 -3.70
CA ARG A 178 -5.32 -13.28 -3.94
C ARG A 178 -5.73 -13.20 -5.41
N LYS A 179 -7.04 -13.25 -5.65
CA LYS A 179 -7.62 -13.23 -6.98
C LYS A 179 -7.58 -11.81 -7.57
N PRO A 180 -6.97 -11.58 -8.75
CA PRO A 180 -7.07 -10.30 -9.45
C PRO A 180 -8.43 -10.15 -10.14
N ASP A 181 -8.84 -8.90 -10.41
CA ASP A 181 -10.03 -8.60 -11.20
C ASP A 181 -9.76 -8.71 -12.71
N LEU A 182 -8.48 -8.55 -13.13
CA LEU A 182 -8.07 -8.65 -14.53
C LEU A 182 -6.59 -9.05 -14.61
N VAL A 183 -6.24 -9.78 -15.68
CA VAL A 183 -4.84 -10.16 -15.97
C VAL A 183 -4.41 -9.51 -17.29
N VAL A 184 -3.27 -8.84 -17.26
CA VAL A 184 -2.49 -8.43 -18.43
C VAL A 184 -1.37 -9.43 -18.59
N LEU A 185 -1.35 -10.17 -19.69
CA LEU A 185 -0.49 -11.35 -19.88
C LEU A 185 0.38 -11.20 -21.12
N ASP A 186 1.68 -11.30 -20.93
CA ASP A 186 2.58 -11.45 -22.06
C ASP A 186 2.34 -12.77 -22.78
N TYR A 187 2.37 -12.72 -24.10
CA TYR A 187 2.26 -13.91 -24.93
C TYR A 187 3.58 -14.69 -24.98
N GLU A 188 4.70 -13.99 -25.09
CA GLU A 188 6.03 -14.59 -25.29
C GLU A 188 6.82 -14.64 -23.98
N MET A 189 6.69 -15.73 -23.25
CA MET A 189 7.48 -15.99 -22.04
C MET A 189 8.23 -17.33 -22.16
N PRO A 190 9.43 -17.45 -21.58
CA PRO A 190 10.15 -18.70 -21.53
C PRO A 190 9.43 -19.75 -20.64
N GLU A 191 9.64 -21.04 -20.94
CA GLU A 191 9.14 -22.22 -20.23
C GLU A 191 7.61 -22.42 -20.29
N CYS A 192 6.82 -21.42 -19.94
CA CYS A 192 5.36 -21.44 -19.98
C CYS A 192 4.89 -20.16 -20.67
N ASP A 193 4.43 -20.27 -21.91
CA ASP A 193 3.98 -19.13 -22.69
C ASP A 193 2.62 -18.56 -22.22
N GLY A 194 2.21 -17.44 -22.80
CA GLY A 194 0.96 -16.79 -22.42
C GLY A 194 -0.27 -17.64 -22.77
N ARG A 195 -0.21 -18.46 -23.83
CA ARG A 195 -1.29 -19.37 -24.18
C ARG A 195 -1.45 -20.46 -23.12
N GLU A 196 -0.36 -21.14 -22.76
CA GLU A 196 -0.37 -22.19 -21.74
C GLU A 196 -0.82 -21.63 -20.39
N THR A 197 -0.36 -20.43 -20.05
CA THR A 197 -0.81 -19.71 -18.83
C THR A 197 -2.32 -19.47 -18.86
N LEU A 198 -2.88 -19.01 -19.98
CA LEU A 198 -4.32 -18.80 -20.10
C LEU A 198 -5.11 -20.12 -20.05
N GLU A 199 -4.61 -21.19 -20.65
CA GLU A 199 -5.21 -22.52 -20.54
C GLU A 199 -5.30 -22.98 -19.08
N MET A 200 -4.22 -22.80 -18.30
CA MET A 200 -4.20 -23.09 -16.86
C MET A 200 -5.19 -22.22 -16.06
N ILE A 201 -5.32 -20.94 -16.38
CA ILE A 201 -6.31 -20.05 -15.77
C ILE A 201 -7.73 -20.55 -16.06
N ARG A 202 -8.02 -20.89 -17.31
CA ARG A 202 -9.35 -21.37 -17.74
C ARG A 202 -9.71 -22.75 -17.16
N ALA A 203 -8.71 -23.57 -16.80
CA ALA A 203 -8.90 -24.88 -16.16
C ALA A 203 -9.27 -24.79 -14.68
N LYS A 204 -9.03 -23.64 -14.00
CA LYS A 204 -9.32 -23.46 -12.57
C LYS A 204 -10.67 -22.77 -12.37
N GLU A 205 -11.65 -23.46 -11.78
CA GLU A 205 -13.03 -22.98 -11.58
C GLU A 205 -13.12 -21.61 -10.90
N GLN A 206 -12.22 -21.33 -9.94
CA GLN A 206 -12.23 -20.11 -9.15
C GLN A 206 -11.78 -18.86 -9.92
N ILE A 207 -11.00 -19.03 -11.01
CA ILE A 207 -10.36 -17.94 -11.76
C ILE A 207 -10.61 -17.99 -13.27
N LYS A 208 -11.34 -19.00 -13.77
CA LYS A 208 -11.58 -19.20 -15.20
C LYS A 208 -12.25 -18.02 -15.92
N ASP A 209 -13.06 -17.24 -15.20
CA ASP A 209 -13.84 -16.13 -15.75
C ASP A 209 -13.11 -14.78 -15.65
N ILE A 210 -11.90 -14.74 -15.10
CA ILE A 210 -11.11 -13.50 -15.02
C ILE A 210 -10.83 -13.01 -16.45
N PRO A 211 -11.11 -11.74 -16.77
CA PRO A 211 -10.75 -11.16 -18.05
C PRO A 211 -9.23 -11.15 -18.22
N VAL A 212 -8.78 -11.61 -19.41
CA VAL A 212 -7.36 -11.65 -19.76
C VAL A 212 -7.12 -10.80 -21.00
N VAL A 213 -6.15 -9.89 -20.89
CA VAL A 213 -5.69 -9.01 -21.96
C VAL A 213 -4.28 -9.40 -22.33
N PHE A 214 -4.04 -9.75 -23.59
CA PHE A 214 -2.70 -10.08 -24.05
C PHE A 214 -1.86 -8.84 -24.40
N LEU A 215 -0.57 -8.90 -24.02
CA LEU A 215 0.49 -8.08 -24.58
C LEU A 215 1.37 -8.96 -25.48
N THR A 216 1.63 -8.57 -26.71
CA THR A 216 2.44 -9.34 -27.64
C THR A 216 3.42 -8.46 -28.41
N GLY A 217 4.62 -8.96 -28.65
CA GLY A 217 5.61 -8.32 -29.52
C GLY A 217 5.26 -8.44 -31.00
N HIS A 218 4.44 -9.42 -31.37
CA HIS A 218 4.09 -9.73 -32.74
C HIS A 218 2.60 -9.56 -32.99
N GLY A 219 2.26 -8.80 -34.03
CA GLY A 219 0.87 -8.54 -34.43
C GLY A 219 0.40 -9.47 -35.56
N ASP A 220 1.00 -10.65 -35.74
CA ASP A 220 0.62 -11.54 -36.81
C ASP A 220 -0.68 -12.33 -36.50
N ALA A 221 -1.41 -12.62 -37.55
CA ALA A 221 -2.73 -13.26 -37.45
C ALA A 221 -2.66 -14.70 -36.92
N GLU A 222 -1.50 -15.34 -36.95
CA GLU A 222 -1.31 -16.72 -36.52
C GLU A 222 -1.29 -16.82 -34.98
N HIS A 223 -0.55 -15.96 -34.31
CA HIS A 223 -0.52 -15.89 -32.85
C HIS A 223 -1.88 -15.49 -32.27
N ILE A 224 -2.55 -14.51 -32.87
CA ILE A 224 -3.90 -14.11 -32.46
C ILE A 224 -4.89 -15.29 -32.61
N ARG A 225 -4.85 -16.03 -33.73
CA ARG A 225 -5.74 -17.19 -33.94
C ARG A 225 -5.51 -18.30 -32.93
N SER A 226 -4.26 -18.53 -32.52
CA SER A 226 -3.91 -19.61 -31.58
C SER A 226 -4.56 -19.49 -30.20
N VAL A 227 -4.97 -18.29 -29.79
CA VAL A 227 -5.57 -18.03 -28.48
C VAL A 227 -7.04 -17.60 -28.52
N LEU A 228 -7.63 -17.44 -29.72
CA LEU A 228 -9.04 -17.06 -29.86
C LEU A 228 -10.01 -18.05 -29.20
N ASP A 229 -9.70 -19.34 -29.25
CA ASP A 229 -10.51 -20.41 -28.64
C ASP A 229 -10.53 -20.34 -27.10
N LEU A 230 -9.55 -19.65 -26.50
CA LEU A 230 -9.45 -19.43 -25.05
C LEU A 230 -10.17 -18.14 -24.58
N ASN A 231 -10.82 -17.45 -25.52
CA ASN A 231 -11.65 -16.29 -25.28
C ASN A 231 -10.96 -15.17 -24.46
N PRO A 232 -9.81 -14.62 -24.93
CA PRO A 232 -9.20 -13.46 -24.30
C PRO A 232 -10.06 -12.21 -24.50
N SER A 233 -10.00 -11.26 -23.56
CA SER A 233 -10.84 -10.06 -23.58
C SER A 233 -10.33 -8.99 -24.53
N ALA A 234 -9.00 -8.89 -24.71
CA ALA A 234 -8.37 -7.93 -25.63
C ALA A 234 -6.92 -8.31 -25.97
N TYR A 235 -6.33 -7.60 -26.95
CA TYR A 235 -4.94 -7.70 -27.38
C TYR A 235 -4.31 -6.33 -27.55
N PHE A 236 -3.04 -6.21 -27.14
CA PHE A 236 -2.21 -5.04 -27.36
C PHE A 236 -0.85 -5.43 -27.90
N LEU A 237 -0.34 -4.62 -28.82
CA LEU A 237 1.07 -4.70 -29.25
C LEU A 237 1.97 -3.98 -28.24
N LYS A 238 3.11 -4.56 -27.95
CA LYS A 238 4.18 -3.94 -27.12
C LYS A 238 4.94 -2.86 -27.92
N PRO A 239 5.26 -1.69 -27.34
CA PRO A 239 4.78 -1.20 -26.05
C PRO A 239 3.34 -0.66 -26.15
N PRO A 240 2.45 -0.95 -25.18
CA PRO A 240 1.10 -0.43 -25.23
C PRO A 240 1.06 1.07 -24.99
N LYS A 241 0.15 1.78 -25.68
CA LYS A 241 -0.11 3.19 -25.40
C LYS A 241 -0.94 3.31 -24.12
N ALA A 242 -0.49 4.14 -23.17
CA ALA A 242 -1.12 4.30 -21.86
C ALA A 242 -2.63 4.60 -21.96
N ASP A 243 -3.01 5.58 -22.77
CA ASP A 243 -4.42 5.96 -22.93
C ASP A 243 -5.30 4.80 -23.43
N LYS A 244 -4.76 4.01 -24.37
CA LYS A 244 -5.48 2.90 -24.97
C LYS A 244 -5.67 1.73 -24.01
N ILE A 245 -4.63 1.35 -23.28
CA ILE A 245 -4.74 0.24 -22.33
C ILE A 245 -5.65 0.63 -21.16
N LEU A 246 -5.52 1.85 -20.62
CA LEU A 246 -6.38 2.35 -19.54
C LEU A 246 -7.85 2.42 -19.96
N GLU A 247 -8.15 2.81 -21.21
CA GLU A 247 -9.51 2.80 -21.78
C GLU A 247 -10.10 1.40 -21.77
N VAL A 248 -9.37 0.41 -22.31
CA VAL A 248 -9.85 -0.97 -22.41
C VAL A 248 -9.99 -1.63 -21.04
N LEU A 249 -9.00 -1.43 -20.13
CA LEU A 249 -9.11 -1.96 -18.77
C LEU A 249 -10.32 -1.38 -18.03
N GLY A 250 -10.61 -0.07 -18.21
CA GLY A 250 -11.78 0.56 -17.60
C GLY A 250 -13.13 0.09 -18.17
N GLN A 251 -13.16 -0.52 -19.37
CA GLN A 251 -14.36 -1.13 -19.94
C GLN A 251 -14.57 -2.58 -19.47
N LEU A 252 -13.49 -3.25 -19.05
CA LEU A 252 -13.52 -4.66 -18.64
C LEU A 252 -13.71 -4.82 -17.12
N LEU A 253 -13.43 -3.78 -16.31
CA LEU A 253 -13.50 -3.72 -14.84
C LEU A 253 -14.67 -2.89 -14.33
#